data_61ac9ad6537d2934fa5e67279c7fb8e7
#
_entry.id   61ac9ad6537d2934fa5e67279c7fb8e7
#
_cell.length_a   1.000
_cell.length_b   1.000
_cell.length_c   1.000
_cell.angle_alpha   90.00
_cell.angle_beta   90.00
_cell.angle_gamma   90.00
#
_symmetry.space_group_name_H-M   'P 1'
#
loop_
_entity.id
_entity.type
_entity.pdbx_description
1 polymer ?
#
loop_
_entity_poly.entity_id
_entity_poly.type
_entity_poly.pdbx_seq_one_letter_code
_entity_poly.pdbx_strand_id
1 'polypeptide(L)'
;MKESYNSNKEPVTIRYKKLSNGNLSIYLDIYKDGKRVYEFLKLYLLPETGKDKVECKRKNKETKEVANLIKAQRILDIKNGMAGIESKSKGKMKLSDYIDKFIRYKKGVNPTYKETFLNRAKSLIVEYKGNNVQMKDIDKEWCLGYIRFLNTTTSHKGKPLSKNSIRTYYRYFGSVIIKAAKDGIIPKNPMEQIDTEDRPKANDDAGRVYLTIDEIRKMAETECEKEVIKRAFMFSCFCGLRISDIRKLKWDDIEQVTDANGNTHYRLSITMQKTQKTITYQLSNEAVKWLPERGEREFVFGHLTKKSKLCMVVRDWAKSAGIKKYVTFHLSSHSKIFY
;
A
#
# COMPACT_ATOMS: atom_id res chain seq x y z
N MET A 1 -41.02 41.27 -5.01
CA MET A 1 -39.90 40.73 -4.24
C MET A 1 -38.62 41.26 -4.85
N LYS A 2 -37.88 42.09 -4.10
CA LYS A 2 -36.57 42.64 -4.56
C LYS A 2 -35.52 41.58 -4.36
N GLU A 3 -35.01 40.96 -5.42
CA GLU A 3 -33.78 40.20 -5.39
C GLU A 3 -32.62 41.15 -5.12
N SER A 4 -32.08 41.08 -3.92
CA SER A 4 -30.85 41.79 -3.57
C SER A 4 -29.66 41.07 -4.20
N TYR A 5 -29.23 41.54 -5.36
CA TYR A 5 -27.92 41.24 -5.92
C TYR A 5 -26.84 41.78 -4.98
N ASN A 6 -26.38 40.94 -4.08
CA ASN A 6 -25.34 41.32 -3.14
C ASN A 6 -23.98 41.14 -3.83
N SER A 7 -23.28 42.26 -3.94
CA SER A 7 -22.00 42.55 -4.57
C SER A 7 -20.98 41.42 -4.63
N ASN A 8 -20.44 41.23 -5.83
CA ASN A 8 -19.27 40.48 -6.27
C ASN A 8 -18.03 40.54 -5.35
N LYS A 9 -18.05 39.89 -4.21
CA LYS A 9 -16.79 39.55 -3.54
C LYS A 9 -16.25 38.29 -4.16
N GLU A 10 -15.06 38.38 -4.81
CA GLU A 10 -14.37 37.21 -5.31
C GLU A 10 -14.22 36.18 -4.20
N PRO A 11 -14.58 34.90 -4.45
CA PRO A 11 -14.57 33.84 -3.45
C PRO A 11 -13.15 33.48 -2.98
N VAL A 12 -12.11 33.97 -3.69
CA VAL A 12 -10.70 33.69 -3.38
C VAL A 12 -9.90 34.99 -3.40
N THR A 13 -9.21 35.28 -2.32
CA THR A 13 -8.35 36.47 -2.17
C THR A 13 -6.93 36.06 -1.82
N ILE A 14 -5.94 36.64 -2.50
CA ILE A 14 -4.52 36.47 -2.12
C ILE A 14 -4.23 37.34 -0.90
N ARG A 15 -3.61 36.74 0.10
CA ARG A 15 -3.13 37.42 1.31
C ARG A 15 -1.68 37.05 1.61
N TYR A 16 -1.06 37.89 2.44
CA TYR A 16 0.35 37.81 2.82
C TYR A 16 0.50 37.68 4.30
N LYS A 17 1.38 36.82 4.77
CA LYS A 17 1.77 36.67 6.17
C LYS A 17 3.27 36.96 6.30
N LYS A 18 3.63 37.93 7.13
CA LYS A 18 5.03 38.26 7.43
C LYS A 18 5.68 37.15 8.25
N LEU A 19 6.86 36.73 7.86
CA LEU A 19 7.68 35.74 8.53
C LEU A 19 8.81 36.43 9.31
N SER A 20 9.38 35.69 10.28
CA SER A 20 10.49 36.21 11.12
C SER A 20 11.76 36.58 10.33
N ASN A 21 11.98 35.92 9.18
CA ASN A 21 13.10 36.22 8.28
C ASN A 21 12.87 37.40 7.33
N GLY A 22 11.79 38.17 7.51
CA GLY A 22 11.44 39.32 6.70
C GLY A 22 10.69 38.99 5.39
N ASN A 23 10.58 37.75 4.99
CA ASN A 23 9.81 37.33 3.82
C ASN A 23 8.30 37.40 4.07
N LEU A 24 7.52 37.50 2.96
CA LEU A 24 6.07 37.39 3.04
C LEU A 24 5.62 36.03 2.46
N SER A 25 5.00 35.19 3.25
CA SER A 25 4.35 33.95 2.80
C SER A 25 3.02 34.27 2.13
N ILE A 26 2.78 33.73 0.94
CA ILE A 26 1.54 33.92 0.18
C ILE A 26 0.57 32.81 0.55
N TYR A 27 -0.69 33.19 0.81
CA TYR A 27 -1.78 32.25 1.01
C TYR A 27 -3.07 32.75 0.37
N LEU A 28 -3.97 31.83 0.04
CA LEU A 28 -5.31 32.11 -0.43
C LEU A 28 -6.27 32.11 0.76
N ASP A 29 -7.09 33.13 0.83
CA ASP A 29 -8.25 33.25 1.73
C ASP A 29 -9.48 32.89 0.90
N ILE A 30 -10.02 31.69 1.12
CA ILE A 30 -11.10 31.10 0.34
C ILE A 30 -12.37 31.10 1.17
N TYR A 31 -13.44 31.70 0.65
CA TYR A 31 -14.77 31.67 1.25
C TYR A 31 -15.70 30.81 0.38
N LYS A 32 -16.17 29.69 0.93
CA LYS A 32 -17.05 28.75 0.23
C LYS A 32 -18.06 28.14 1.22
N ASP A 33 -19.33 28.06 0.81
CA ASP A 33 -20.41 27.39 1.57
C ASP A 33 -20.51 27.87 3.03
N GLY A 34 -20.37 29.20 3.28
CA GLY A 34 -20.42 29.77 4.61
C GLY A 34 -19.15 29.57 5.46
N LYS A 35 -18.14 28.90 4.93
CA LYS A 35 -16.88 28.60 5.64
C LYS A 35 -15.69 29.32 5.01
N ARG A 36 -14.76 29.72 5.88
CA ARG A 36 -13.49 30.33 5.48
C ARG A 36 -12.36 29.35 5.64
N VAL A 37 -11.55 29.19 4.58
CA VAL A 37 -10.41 28.27 4.55
C VAL A 37 -9.18 29.01 4.07
N TYR A 38 -8.02 28.74 4.67
CA TYR A 38 -6.74 29.33 4.29
C TYR A 38 -5.85 28.26 3.65
N GLU A 39 -5.43 28.50 2.39
CA GLU A 39 -4.52 27.62 1.65
C GLU A 39 -3.15 28.30 1.49
N PHE A 40 -2.12 27.82 2.19
CA PHE A 40 -0.76 28.31 2.07
C PHE A 40 -0.10 27.74 0.82
N LEU A 41 0.35 28.63 -0.10
CA LEU A 41 0.88 28.22 -1.41
C LEU A 41 2.34 27.77 -1.37
N LYS A 42 3.04 27.93 -0.24
CA LYS A 42 4.49 27.76 -0.11
C LYS A 42 5.28 28.64 -1.09
N LEU A 43 4.72 29.78 -1.47
CA LEU A 43 5.34 30.83 -2.25
C LEU A 43 5.70 31.99 -1.31
N TYR A 44 6.86 32.60 -1.54
CA TYR A 44 7.39 33.64 -0.66
C TYR A 44 7.84 34.84 -1.46
N LEU A 45 7.53 36.05 -0.98
CA LEU A 45 8.10 37.27 -1.50
C LEU A 45 9.30 37.67 -0.66
N LEU A 46 10.37 38.05 -1.35
CA LEU A 46 11.63 38.48 -0.75
C LEU A 46 11.55 39.97 -0.34
N PRO A 47 12.24 40.40 0.71
CA PRO A 47 12.37 41.82 1.03
C PRO A 47 13.05 42.57 -0.09
N GLU A 48 12.46 43.68 -0.55
CA GLU A 48 13.02 44.52 -1.63
C GLU A 48 14.00 45.55 -1.04
N THR A 49 15.00 45.09 -0.30
CA THR A 49 15.99 45.95 0.39
C THR A 49 17.42 45.54 0.02
N GLY A 50 18.38 46.45 0.10
CA GLY A 50 19.80 46.19 -0.10
C GLY A 50 20.24 46.19 -1.57
N LYS A 51 21.42 45.58 -1.82
CA LYS A 51 22.08 45.60 -3.13
C LYS A 51 21.33 44.77 -4.21
N ASP A 52 20.55 43.80 -3.82
CA ASP A 52 19.82 42.87 -4.73
C ASP A 52 18.36 43.29 -4.98
N LYS A 53 17.99 44.54 -4.68
CA LYS A 53 16.61 45.05 -4.77
C LYS A 53 15.96 44.80 -6.13
N VAL A 54 16.70 44.99 -7.22
CA VAL A 54 16.18 44.81 -8.61
C VAL A 54 15.85 43.34 -8.88
N GLU A 55 16.73 42.43 -8.49
CA GLU A 55 16.50 40.99 -8.67
C GLU A 55 15.40 40.46 -7.79
N CYS A 56 15.33 40.89 -6.52
CA CYS A 56 14.23 40.56 -5.62
C CYS A 56 12.89 41.01 -6.20
N LYS A 57 12.82 42.23 -6.78
CA LYS A 57 11.61 42.75 -7.42
C LYS A 57 11.19 41.92 -8.63
N ARG A 58 12.14 41.47 -9.47
CA ARG A 58 11.84 40.59 -10.59
C ARG A 58 11.29 39.23 -10.12
N LYS A 59 11.99 38.57 -9.18
CA LYS A 59 11.52 37.28 -8.58
C LYS A 59 10.16 37.42 -7.91
N ASN A 60 9.92 38.52 -7.20
CA ASN A 60 8.63 38.78 -6.57
C ASN A 60 7.50 38.94 -7.58
N LYS A 61 7.77 39.56 -8.74
CA LYS A 61 6.81 39.69 -9.84
C LYS A 61 6.42 38.32 -10.38
N GLU A 62 7.39 37.48 -10.71
CA GLU A 62 7.18 36.09 -11.19
C GLU A 62 6.37 35.26 -10.15
N THR A 63 6.74 35.37 -8.88
CA THR A 63 6.04 34.68 -7.78
C THR A 63 4.58 35.14 -7.63
N LYS A 64 4.31 36.43 -7.80
CA LYS A 64 2.93 36.97 -7.78
C LYS A 64 2.11 36.49 -8.99
N GLU A 65 2.72 36.39 -10.17
CA GLU A 65 2.07 35.86 -11.37
C GLU A 65 1.65 34.41 -11.15
N VAL A 66 2.54 33.57 -10.61
CA VAL A 66 2.21 32.16 -10.24
C VAL A 66 1.07 32.12 -9.21
N ALA A 67 1.11 32.95 -8.19
CA ALA A 67 0.03 33.03 -7.19
C ALA A 67 -1.31 33.44 -7.80
N ASN A 68 -1.32 34.36 -8.76
CA ASN A 68 -2.53 34.78 -9.50
C ASN A 68 -3.08 33.65 -10.38
N LEU A 69 -2.24 32.85 -11.05
CA LEU A 69 -2.66 31.69 -11.80
C LEU A 69 -3.32 30.63 -10.90
N ILE A 70 -2.74 30.38 -9.72
CA ILE A 70 -3.34 29.46 -8.73
C ILE A 70 -4.68 30.00 -8.22
N LYS A 71 -4.77 31.32 -7.92
CA LYS A 71 -6.04 31.98 -7.55
C LYS A 71 -7.10 31.80 -8.62
N ALA A 72 -6.78 32.08 -9.89
CA ALA A 72 -7.71 31.94 -11.01
C ALA A 72 -8.21 30.50 -11.13
N GLN A 73 -7.32 29.52 -11.00
CA GLN A 73 -7.71 28.10 -11.01
C GLN A 73 -8.67 27.77 -9.85
N ARG A 74 -8.42 28.27 -8.62
CA ARG A 74 -9.32 28.06 -7.48
C ARG A 74 -10.68 28.71 -7.67
N ILE A 75 -10.75 29.89 -8.28
CA ILE A 75 -12.01 30.54 -8.63
C ILE A 75 -12.81 29.71 -9.63
N LEU A 76 -12.13 29.15 -10.66
CA LEU A 76 -12.74 28.23 -11.62
C LEU A 76 -13.25 26.95 -10.94
N ASP A 77 -12.46 26.36 -10.06
CA ASP A 77 -12.83 25.17 -9.30
C ASP A 77 -14.10 25.41 -8.45
N ILE A 78 -14.20 26.59 -7.80
CA ILE A 78 -15.35 26.97 -6.99
C ILE A 78 -16.57 27.24 -7.87
N LYS A 79 -16.42 28.01 -8.96
CA LYS A 79 -17.52 28.31 -9.89
C LYS A 79 -18.05 27.03 -10.56
N ASN A 80 -17.17 26.14 -10.97
CA ASN A 80 -17.55 24.83 -11.54
C ASN A 80 -18.31 23.99 -10.51
N GLY A 81 -17.89 23.99 -9.22
CA GLY A 81 -18.59 23.30 -8.15
C GLY A 81 -19.96 23.93 -7.80
N MET A 82 -20.08 25.26 -7.82
CA MET A 82 -21.34 25.97 -7.56
C MET A 82 -22.34 25.88 -8.73
N ALA A 83 -21.86 25.82 -9.98
CA ALA A 83 -22.72 25.74 -11.15
C ALA A 83 -23.18 24.30 -11.48
N GLY A 84 -22.76 23.31 -10.70
CA GLY A 84 -22.98 21.90 -11.07
C GLY A 84 -22.34 21.54 -12.42
N ILE A 85 -21.55 22.44 -12.98
CA ILE A 85 -20.77 22.23 -14.18
C ILE A 85 -19.52 21.46 -13.76
N GLU A 86 -19.72 20.17 -13.47
CA GLU A 86 -18.65 19.21 -13.53
C GLU A 86 -17.96 19.37 -14.88
N SER A 87 -16.65 19.26 -14.91
CA SER A 87 -15.92 19.14 -16.16
C SER A 87 -16.53 17.94 -16.92
N LYS A 88 -17.56 18.22 -17.75
CA LYS A 88 -18.36 17.20 -18.46
C LYS A 88 -17.52 16.23 -19.27
N SER A 89 -16.28 16.63 -19.60
CA SER A 89 -15.32 15.78 -20.29
C SER A 89 -14.60 14.80 -19.37
N LYS A 90 -14.22 15.21 -18.15
CA LYS A 90 -13.46 14.35 -17.21
C LYS A 90 -14.31 13.25 -16.60
N GLY A 91 -15.55 13.54 -16.22
CA GLY A 91 -16.48 12.56 -15.65
C GLY A 91 -16.96 11.50 -16.67
N LYS A 92 -16.82 11.74 -17.97
CA LYS A 92 -17.12 10.77 -19.04
C LYS A 92 -16.03 9.71 -19.22
N MET A 93 -14.88 9.85 -18.57
CA MET A 93 -13.82 8.84 -18.59
C MET A 93 -14.37 7.51 -18.07
N LYS A 94 -14.08 6.40 -18.74
CA LYS A 94 -14.44 5.07 -18.26
C LYS A 94 -13.66 4.73 -16.99
N LEU A 95 -14.32 4.06 -16.05
CA LEU A 95 -13.69 3.60 -14.82
C LEU A 95 -12.51 2.65 -15.11
N SER A 96 -12.66 1.75 -16.11
CA SER A 96 -11.59 0.85 -16.54
C SER A 96 -10.33 1.61 -16.98
N ASP A 97 -10.50 2.68 -17.77
CA ASP A 97 -9.39 3.49 -18.29
C ASP A 97 -8.69 4.27 -17.16
N TYR A 98 -9.49 4.76 -16.18
CA TYR A 98 -8.93 5.42 -15.01
C TYR A 98 -8.16 4.45 -14.12
N ILE A 99 -8.62 3.20 -13.96
CA ILE A 99 -7.87 2.16 -13.24
C ILE A 99 -6.53 1.90 -13.92
N ASP A 100 -6.47 1.82 -15.24
CA ASP A 100 -5.21 1.64 -15.98
C ASP A 100 -4.26 2.84 -15.79
N LYS A 101 -4.80 4.06 -15.80
CA LYS A 101 -4.04 5.27 -15.47
C LYS A 101 -3.49 5.22 -14.04
N PHE A 102 -4.29 4.77 -13.09
CA PHE A 102 -3.90 4.62 -11.69
C PHE A 102 -2.80 3.55 -11.50
N ILE A 103 -2.88 2.43 -12.21
CA ILE A 103 -1.84 1.38 -12.22
C ILE A 103 -0.52 1.96 -12.73
N ARG A 104 -0.54 2.69 -13.86
CA ARG A 104 0.67 3.36 -14.40
C ARG A 104 1.27 4.35 -13.40
N TYR A 105 0.43 5.17 -12.77
CA TYR A 105 0.86 6.08 -11.72
C TYR A 105 1.53 5.34 -10.55
N LYS A 106 0.92 4.26 -10.06
CA LYS A 106 1.48 3.44 -8.96
C LYS A 106 2.82 2.82 -9.33
N LYS A 107 2.98 2.34 -10.56
CA LYS A 107 4.25 1.80 -11.06
C LYS A 107 5.33 2.88 -11.19
N GLY A 108 4.97 4.09 -11.60
CA GLY A 108 5.90 5.22 -11.65
C GLY A 108 6.44 5.63 -10.28
N VAL A 109 5.58 5.55 -9.24
CA VAL A 109 5.98 5.84 -7.84
C VAL A 109 6.75 4.67 -7.20
N ASN A 110 6.37 3.44 -7.53
CA ASN A 110 6.99 2.22 -7.02
C ASN A 110 7.14 1.18 -8.14
N PRO A 111 8.33 1.04 -8.75
CA PRO A 111 8.57 0.10 -9.85
C PRO A 111 8.27 -1.36 -9.50
N THR A 112 8.37 -1.73 -8.22
CA THR A 112 8.06 -3.09 -7.74
C THR A 112 6.57 -3.31 -7.45
N TYR A 113 5.72 -2.32 -7.72
CA TYR A 113 4.29 -2.40 -7.46
C TYR A 113 3.62 -3.55 -8.23
N LYS A 114 2.99 -4.46 -7.48
CA LYS A 114 2.28 -5.60 -8.06
C LYS A 114 0.83 -5.22 -8.37
N GLU A 115 0.51 -5.12 -9.65
CA GLU A 115 -0.81 -4.73 -10.15
C GLU A 115 -1.88 -5.85 -10.09
N THR A 116 -1.50 -7.08 -9.74
CA THR A 116 -2.37 -8.27 -9.79
C THR A 116 -3.73 -8.05 -9.12
N PHE A 117 -3.75 -7.43 -7.95
CA PHE A 117 -4.99 -7.16 -7.23
C PHE A 117 -5.85 -6.08 -7.89
N LEU A 118 -5.24 -5.04 -8.45
CA LEU A 118 -5.97 -3.99 -9.18
C LEU A 118 -6.54 -4.52 -10.50
N ASN A 119 -5.77 -5.35 -11.21
CA ASN A 119 -6.25 -6.00 -12.43
C ASN A 119 -7.44 -6.92 -12.13
N ARG A 120 -7.39 -7.69 -11.03
CA ARG A 120 -8.54 -8.51 -10.63
C ARG A 120 -9.72 -7.65 -10.17
N ALA A 121 -9.50 -6.57 -9.43
CA ALA A 121 -10.54 -5.63 -9.08
C ALA A 121 -11.20 -5.00 -10.33
N LYS A 122 -10.40 -4.64 -11.35
CA LYS A 122 -10.90 -4.18 -12.65
C LYS A 122 -11.77 -5.25 -13.33
N SER A 123 -11.33 -6.51 -13.38
CA SER A 123 -12.14 -7.60 -13.93
C SER A 123 -13.48 -7.75 -13.20
N LEU A 124 -13.47 -7.71 -11.87
CA LEU A 124 -14.69 -7.80 -11.06
C LEU A 124 -15.65 -6.63 -11.30
N ILE A 125 -15.15 -5.43 -11.55
CA ILE A 125 -15.95 -4.26 -11.90
C ILE A 125 -16.61 -4.47 -13.27
N VAL A 126 -15.87 -5.01 -14.25
CA VAL A 126 -16.39 -5.34 -15.56
C VAL A 126 -17.45 -6.46 -15.49
N GLU A 127 -17.22 -7.48 -14.66
CA GLU A 127 -18.20 -8.52 -14.36
C GLU A 127 -19.48 -7.94 -13.72
N TYR A 128 -19.38 -6.91 -12.88
CA TYR A 128 -20.50 -6.29 -12.19
C TYR A 128 -21.37 -5.42 -13.09
N LYS A 129 -20.80 -4.51 -13.87
CA LYS A 129 -21.55 -3.48 -14.64
C LYS A 129 -21.06 -3.29 -16.07
N GLY A 130 -20.18 -4.15 -16.56
CA GLY A 130 -19.60 -4.03 -17.90
C GLY A 130 -18.47 -3.00 -17.99
N ASN A 131 -17.91 -2.88 -19.19
CA ASN A 131 -16.71 -2.05 -19.44
C ASN A 131 -17.02 -0.58 -19.72
N ASN A 132 -18.30 -0.18 -19.77
CA ASN A 132 -18.71 1.16 -20.17
C ASN A 132 -19.09 2.08 -18.99
N VAL A 133 -18.86 1.65 -17.74
CA VAL A 133 -19.10 2.46 -16.55
C VAL A 133 -18.25 3.72 -16.60
N GLN A 134 -18.91 4.89 -16.51
CA GLN A 134 -18.21 6.18 -16.47
C GLN A 134 -17.97 6.62 -15.02
N MET A 135 -16.92 7.40 -14.82
CA MET A 135 -16.55 7.89 -13.47
C MET A 135 -17.67 8.71 -12.82
N LYS A 136 -18.46 9.44 -13.59
CA LYS A 136 -19.61 10.22 -13.10
C LYS A 136 -20.77 9.36 -12.58
N ASP A 137 -20.87 8.10 -13.01
CA ASP A 137 -21.95 7.20 -12.67
C ASP A 137 -21.70 6.47 -11.34
N ILE A 138 -20.52 6.71 -10.72
CA ILE A 138 -20.11 6.08 -9.47
C ILE A 138 -20.59 6.94 -8.30
N ASP A 139 -21.76 6.60 -7.78
CA ASP A 139 -22.37 7.18 -6.58
C ASP A 139 -22.37 6.21 -5.39
N LYS A 140 -23.00 6.58 -4.27
CA LYS A 140 -23.16 5.72 -3.09
C LYS A 140 -23.83 4.40 -3.43
N GLU A 141 -24.92 4.45 -4.20
CA GLU A 141 -25.71 3.26 -4.55
C GLU A 141 -24.92 2.30 -5.46
N TRP A 142 -24.17 2.84 -6.41
CA TRP A 142 -23.26 2.04 -7.22
C TRP A 142 -22.23 1.30 -6.36
N CYS A 143 -21.63 2.00 -5.39
CA CYS A 143 -20.63 1.42 -4.49
C CYS A 143 -21.23 0.34 -3.57
N LEU A 144 -22.44 0.55 -3.03
CA LEU A 144 -23.16 -0.46 -2.24
C LEU A 144 -23.52 -1.68 -3.10
N GLY A 145 -23.98 -1.46 -4.33
CA GLY A 145 -24.23 -2.55 -5.28
C GLY A 145 -22.97 -3.36 -5.58
N TYR A 146 -21.82 -2.70 -5.74
CA TYR A 146 -20.54 -3.40 -5.93
C TYR A 146 -20.13 -4.24 -4.70
N ILE A 147 -20.39 -3.76 -3.49
CA ILE A 147 -20.16 -4.55 -2.26
C ILE A 147 -21.06 -5.80 -2.25
N ARG A 148 -22.36 -5.65 -2.58
CA ARG A 148 -23.29 -6.79 -2.69
C ARG A 148 -22.84 -7.80 -3.74
N PHE A 149 -22.40 -7.33 -4.91
CA PHE A 149 -21.83 -8.18 -5.95
C PHE A 149 -20.58 -8.94 -5.48
N LEU A 150 -19.65 -8.29 -4.78
CA LEU A 150 -18.46 -8.97 -4.24
C LEU A 150 -18.82 -10.07 -3.25
N ASN A 151 -19.89 -9.91 -2.47
CA ASN A 151 -20.36 -10.90 -1.50
C ASN A 151 -20.98 -12.15 -2.15
N THR A 152 -21.51 -12.03 -3.36
CA THR A 152 -22.15 -13.14 -4.09
C THR A 152 -21.28 -13.76 -5.17
N THR A 153 -20.18 -13.09 -5.54
CA THR A 153 -19.31 -13.51 -6.63
C THR A 153 -18.38 -14.66 -6.22
N THR A 154 -17.95 -15.44 -7.22
CA THR A 154 -17.05 -16.57 -7.03
C THR A 154 -15.64 -16.29 -7.54
N SER A 155 -14.68 -17.03 -7.02
CA SER A 155 -13.31 -17.06 -7.52
C SER A 155 -13.22 -17.85 -8.84
N HIS A 156 -12.08 -17.76 -9.53
CA HIS A 156 -11.79 -18.60 -10.73
C HIS A 156 -11.92 -20.12 -10.49
N LYS A 157 -11.96 -20.55 -9.22
CA LYS A 157 -12.15 -21.97 -8.84
C LYS A 157 -13.61 -22.30 -8.50
N GLY A 158 -14.56 -21.43 -8.83
CA GLY A 158 -15.99 -21.59 -8.54
C GLY A 158 -16.37 -21.49 -7.05
N LYS A 159 -15.43 -21.15 -6.17
CA LYS A 159 -15.70 -20.99 -4.74
C LYS A 159 -16.04 -19.52 -4.42
N PRO A 160 -16.96 -19.25 -3.46
CA PRO A 160 -17.24 -17.89 -2.99
C PRO A 160 -15.95 -17.16 -2.60
N LEU A 161 -15.92 -15.85 -2.82
CA LEU A 161 -14.80 -15.04 -2.35
C LEU A 161 -14.73 -15.06 -0.82
N SER A 162 -13.52 -15.20 -0.27
CA SER A 162 -13.34 -15.05 1.18
C SER A 162 -13.57 -13.60 1.63
N LYS A 163 -14.03 -13.39 2.87
CA LYS A 163 -14.20 -12.06 3.48
C LYS A 163 -12.96 -11.17 3.31
N ASN A 164 -11.77 -11.74 3.48
CA ASN A 164 -10.51 -11.04 3.29
C ASN A 164 -10.25 -10.64 1.81
N SER A 165 -10.65 -11.47 0.84
CA SER A 165 -10.56 -11.14 -0.59
C SER A 165 -11.52 -10.00 -0.95
N ILE A 166 -12.76 -10.08 -0.49
CA ILE A 166 -13.78 -9.04 -0.66
C ILE A 166 -13.27 -7.70 -0.12
N ARG A 167 -12.80 -7.69 1.14
CA ARG A 167 -12.21 -6.49 1.76
C ARG A 167 -11.02 -5.97 0.98
N THR A 168 -10.19 -6.84 0.45
CA THR A 168 -9.01 -6.46 -0.35
C THR A 168 -9.44 -5.76 -1.64
N TYR A 169 -10.36 -6.33 -2.42
CA TYR A 169 -10.84 -5.72 -3.66
C TYR A 169 -11.58 -4.41 -3.41
N TYR A 170 -12.40 -4.34 -2.37
CA TYR A 170 -13.04 -3.10 -1.94
C TYR A 170 -12.01 -2.00 -1.62
N ARG A 171 -10.94 -2.32 -0.89
CA ARG A 171 -9.88 -1.34 -0.58
C ARG A 171 -9.09 -0.89 -1.80
N TYR A 172 -8.82 -1.79 -2.74
CA TYR A 172 -8.18 -1.42 -4.00
C TYR A 172 -9.06 -0.51 -4.84
N PHE A 173 -10.34 -0.82 -4.96
CA PHE A 173 -11.31 0.07 -5.59
C PHE A 173 -11.35 1.42 -4.87
N GLY A 174 -11.44 1.44 -3.55
CA GLY A 174 -11.43 2.67 -2.75
C GLY A 174 -10.20 3.54 -3.01
N SER A 175 -9.02 2.94 -3.16
CA SER A 175 -7.80 3.71 -3.46
C SER A 175 -7.85 4.39 -4.84
N VAL A 176 -8.53 3.78 -5.80
CA VAL A 176 -8.77 4.37 -7.15
C VAL A 176 -9.72 5.56 -7.02
N ILE A 177 -10.83 5.40 -6.31
CA ILE A 177 -11.86 6.43 -6.14
C ILE A 177 -11.33 7.65 -5.35
N ILE A 178 -10.58 7.41 -4.27
CA ILE A 178 -9.90 8.48 -3.51
C ILE A 178 -8.96 9.28 -4.43
N LYS A 179 -8.18 8.59 -5.26
CA LYS A 179 -7.27 9.28 -6.20
C LYS A 179 -8.06 10.05 -7.26
N ALA A 180 -9.16 9.49 -7.77
CA ALA A 180 -10.03 10.16 -8.74
C ALA A 180 -10.65 11.45 -8.20
N ALA A 181 -11.06 11.46 -6.94
CA ALA A 181 -11.55 12.66 -6.28
C ALA A 181 -10.42 13.71 -6.12
N LYS A 182 -9.22 13.28 -5.72
CA LYS A 182 -8.04 14.15 -5.64
C LYS A 182 -7.60 14.73 -6.99
N ASP A 183 -7.78 13.99 -8.07
CA ASP A 183 -7.47 14.42 -9.45
C ASP A 183 -8.58 15.29 -10.06
N GLY A 184 -9.69 15.52 -9.34
CA GLY A 184 -10.84 16.27 -9.83
C GLY A 184 -11.56 15.58 -11.00
N ILE A 185 -11.49 14.26 -11.09
CA ILE A 185 -12.24 13.43 -12.07
C ILE A 185 -13.69 13.26 -11.61
N ILE A 186 -13.88 13.11 -10.29
CA ILE A 186 -15.18 13.11 -9.62
C ILE A 186 -15.18 14.21 -8.54
N PRO A 187 -16.34 14.83 -8.25
CA PRO A 187 -16.40 16.00 -7.35
C PRO A 187 -16.12 15.64 -5.89
N LYS A 188 -16.48 14.44 -5.46
CA LYS A 188 -16.27 13.91 -4.11
C LYS A 188 -16.15 12.39 -4.13
N ASN A 189 -15.62 11.84 -3.07
CA ASN A 189 -15.49 10.39 -2.89
C ASN A 189 -16.83 9.78 -2.41
N PRO A 190 -17.56 9.01 -3.23
CA PRO A 190 -18.84 8.43 -2.83
C PRO A 190 -18.72 7.37 -1.73
N MET A 191 -17.54 6.77 -1.57
CA MET A 191 -17.31 5.74 -0.56
C MET A 191 -17.25 6.29 0.86
N GLU A 192 -17.05 7.60 1.05
CA GLU A 192 -17.13 8.26 2.36
C GLU A 192 -18.57 8.26 2.91
N GLN A 193 -19.56 8.17 2.04
CA GLN A 193 -20.98 8.13 2.39
C GLN A 193 -21.48 6.71 2.76
N ILE A 194 -20.62 5.68 2.64
CA ILE A 194 -20.95 4.31 3.02
C ILE A 194 -20.74 4.15 4.51
N ASP A 195 -21.79 3.70 5.19
CA ASP A 195 -21.77 3.45 6.62
C ASP A 195 -20.77 2.34 6.98
N THR A 196 -20.20 2.42 8.17
CA THR A 196 -19.12 1.48 8.58
C THR A 196 -19.61 0.03 8.61
N GLU A 197 -20.89 -0.17 8.89
CA GLU A 197 -21.54 -1.48 8.96
C GLU A 197 -21.65 -2.15 7.60
N ASP A 198 -21.86 -1.37 6.54
CA ASP A 198 -21.95 -1.85 5.15
C ASP A 198 -20.59 -2.16 4.52
N ARG A 199 -19.51 -1.70 5.14
CA ARG A 199 -18.15 -1.93 4.61
C ARG A 199 -17.70 -3.35 4.86
N PRO A 200 -17.02 -3.99 3.88
CA PRO A 200 -16.49 -5.34 4.05
C PRO A 200 -15.53 -5.43 5.23
N LYS A 201 -15.88 -6.26 6.21
CA LYS A 201 -15.06 -6.51 7.42
C LYS A 201 -14.00 -7.58 7.17
N ALA A 202 -12.96 -7.59 7.98
CA ALA A 202 -12.01 -8.70 8.00
C ALA A 202 -12.67 -9.96 8.56
N ASN A 203 -12.09 -11.11 8.27
CA ASN A 203 -12.46 -12.32 8.97
C ASN A 203 -11.65 -12.37 10.28
N ASP A 204 -12.27 -11.94 11.37
CA ASP A 204 -11.62 -11.89 12.68
C ASP A 204 -11.45 -13.29 13.29
N ASP A 205 -12.29 -14.26 12.87
CA ASP A 205 -12.31 -15.65 13.39
C ASP A 205 -11.40 -16.63 12.65
N ALA A 206 -10.66 -16.20 11.63
CA ALA A 206 -9.67 -17.07 11.02
C ALA A 206 -8.50 -17.25 12.00
N GLY A 207 -8.65 -18.14 12.96
CA GLY A 207 -7.56 -18.56 13.85
C GLY A 207 -6.29 -18.76 13.04
N ARG A 208 -5.20 -18.11 13.43
CA ARG A 208 -3.92 -18.24 12.72
C ARG A 208 -3.48 -19.69 12.84
N VAL A 209 -3.47 -20.41 11.74
CA VAL A 209 -2.90 -21.74 11.68
C VAL A 209 -1.40 -21.62 11.90
N TYR A 210 -0.86 -22.38 12.85
CA TYR A 210 0.57 -22.53 13.11
C TYR A 210 0.87 -23.99 13.42
N LEU A 211 2.14 -24.38 13.34
CA LEU A 211 2.59 -25.70 13.77
C LEU A 211 2.94 -25.64 15.25
N THR A 212 2.50 -26.63 16.00
CA THR A 212 2.93 -26.83 17.39
C THR A 212 4.38 -27.36 17.43
N ILE A 213 5.00 -27.33 18.62
CA ILE A 213 6.35 -27.87 18.81
C ILE A 213 6.40 -29.36 18.44
N ASP A 214 5.39 -30.12 18.84
CA ASP A 214 5.33 -31.56 18.54
C ASP A 214 5.14 -31.83 17.04
N GLU A 215 4.37 -31.01 16.35
CA GLU A 215 4.24 -31.11 14.89
C GLU A 215 5.55 -30.78 14.19
N ILE A 216 6.30 -29.78 14.68
CA ILE A 216 7.63 -29.44 14.14
C ILE A 216 8.62 -30.55 14.40
N ARG A 217 8.61 -31.21 15.59
CA ARG A 217 9.45 -32.39 15.88
C ARG A 217 9.14 -33.53 14.93
N LYS A 218 7.86 -33.90 14.76
CA LYS A 218 7.46 -34.93 13.82
C LYS A 218 7.95 -34.65 12.39
N MET A 219 7.83 -33.40 11.95
CA MET A 219 8.39 -33.02 10.65
C MET A 219 9.91 -33.12 10.61
N ALA A 220 10.62 -32.75 11.69
CA ALA A 220 12.07 -32.86 11.77
C ALA A 220 12.56 -34.32 11.65
N GLU A 221 11.85 -35.26 12.30
CA GLU A 221 12.15 -36.69 12.29
C GLU A 221 11.75 -37.38 10.99
N THR A 222 10.79 -36.82 10.24
CA THR A 222 10.32 -37.40 8.98
C THR A 222 11.25 -37.03 7.82
N GLU A 223 11.55 -38.00 6.95
CA GLU A 223 12.32 -37.78 5.74
C GLU A 223 11.60 -36.83 4.77
N CYS A 224 12.37 -35.97 4.11
CA CYS A 224 11.87 -35.03 3.10
C CYS A 224 12.59 -35.28 1.76
N GLU A 225 11.85 -35.37 0.68
CA GLU A 225 12.40 -35.53 -0.69
C GLU A 225 13.58 -34.61 -1.01
N LYS A 226 13.57 -33.41 -0.38
CA LYS A 226 14.59 -32.36 -0.61
C LYS A 226 15.11 -31.81 0.71
N GLU A 227 16.28 -32.31 1.12
CA GLU A 227 16.93 -31.92 2.37
C GLU A 227 17.12 -30.40 2.49
N VAL A 228 17.48 -29.71 1.41
CA VAL A 228 17.61 -28.24 1.42
C VAL A 228 16.31 -27.52 1.75
N ILE A 229 15.16 -28.07 1.35
CA ILE A 229 13.84 -27.50 1.68
C ILE A 229 13.50 -27.77 3.12
N LYS A 230 13.80 -28.98 3.64
CA LYS A 230 13.65 -29.34 5.05
C LYS A 230 14.45 -28.40 5.93
N ARG A 231 15.74 -28.25 5.68
CA ARG A 231 16.63 -27.35 6.43
C ARG A 231 16.14 -25.91 6.40
N ALA A 232 15.82 -25.38 5.24
CA ALA A 232 15.31 -24.01 5.08
C ALA A 232 13.98 -23.78 5.82
N PHE A 233 13.08 -24.77 5.80
CA PHE A 233 11.80 -24.72 6.52
C PHE A 233 11.99 -24.74 8.02
N MET A 234 12.77 -25.67 8.51
CA MET A 234 13.06 -25.81 9.94
C MET A 234 13.83 -24.59 10.47
N PHE A 235 14.84 -24.11 9.76
CA PHE A 235 15.53 -22.87 10.09
C PHE A 235 14.53 -21.68 10.20
N SER A 236 13.58 -21.58 9.24
CA SER A 236 12.55 -20.55 9.29
C SER A 236 11.61 -20.68 10.51
N CYS A 237 11.33 -21.91 10.99
CA CYS A 237 10.55 -22.13 12.20
C CYS A 237 11.24 -21.54 13.46
N PHE A 238 12.55 -21.63 13.54
CA PHE A 238 13.32 -21.18 14.70
C PHE A 238 13.78 -19.72 14.62
N CYS A 239 14.00 -19.18 13.41
CA CYS A 239 14.43 -17.79 13.23
C CYS A 239 13.30 -16.82 12.86
N GLY A 240 12.14 -17.31 12.39
CA GLY A 240 10.99 -16.50 11.99
C GLY A 240 11.15 -15.76 10.66
N LEU A 241 12.19 -16.05 9.88
CA LEU A 241 12.39 -15.43 8.57
C LEU A 241 11.36 -15.93 7.56
N ARG A 242 10.83 -15.01 6.72
CA ARG A 242 9.93 -15.40 5.62
C ARG A 242 10.71 -16.06 4.48
N ILE A 243 10.02 -16.86 3.67
CA ILE A 243 10.63 -17.51 2.50
C ILE A 243 11.34 -16.53 1.55
N SER A 244 10.87 -15.27 1.46
CA SER A 244 11.55 -14.23 0.67
C SER A 244 12.93 -13.89 1.21
N ASP A 245 13.05 -13.88 2.53
CA ASP A 245 14.28 -13.54 3.24
C ASP A 245 15.22 -14.76 3.26
N ILE A 246 14.69 -15.96 3.52
CA ILE A 246 15.43 -17.24 3.42
C ILE A 246 16.09 -17.41 2.04
N ARG A 247 15.39 -17.05 0.96
CA ARG A 247 15.93 -17.17 -0.42
C ARG A 247 17.12 -16.26 -0.71
N LYS A 248 17.24 -15.19 0.06
CA LYS A 248 18.29 -14.19 -0.13
C LYS A 248 19.32 -14.19 0.99
N LEU A 249 19.14 -15.06 1.98
CA LEU A 249 20.05 -15.19 3.11
C LEU A 249 21.43 -15.62 2.60
N LYS A 250 22.43 -14.78 2.86
CA LYS A 250 23.83 -15.03 2.55
C LYS A 250 24.58 -15.48 3.78
N TRP A 251 25.71 -16.12 3.57
CA TRP A 251 26.60 -16.46 4.67
C TRP A 251 27.18 -15.22 5.35
N ASP A 252 27.32 -14.11 4.64
CA ASP A 252 27.79 -12.84 5.19
C ASP A 252 26.75 -12.16 6.11
N ASP A 253 25.47 -12.57 6.02
CA ASP A 253 24.43 -12.14 6.95
C ASP A 253 24.52 -12.86 8.31
N ILE A 254 25.34 -13.93 8.43
CA ILE A 254 25.49 -14.76 9.61
C ILE A 254 26.94 -14.68 10.11
N GLU A 255 27.14 -14.02 11.22
CA GLU A 255 28.44 -13.82 11.84
C GLU A 255 28.58 -14.74 13.08
N GLN A 256 29.72 -15.40 13.21
CA GLN A 256 30.08 -16.11 14.41
C GLN A 256 30.76 -15.15 15.38
N VAL A 257 30.20 -15.01 16.56
CA VAL A 257 30.67 -14.07 17.60
C VAL A 257 31.03 -14.86 18.83
N THR A 258 32.20 -14.57 19.42
CA THR A 258 32.63 -15.14 20.71
C THR A 258 32.44 -14.08 21.79
N ASP A 259 31.71 -14.42 22.85
CA ASP A 259 31.51 -13.52 24.00
C ASP A 259 32.73 -13.42 24.89
N ALA A 260 32.67 -12.52 25.87
CA ALA A 260 33.76 -12.31 26.84
C ALA A 260 34.09 -13.56 27.71
N ASN A 261 33.17 -14.52 27.78
CA ASN A 261 33.33 -15.79 28.53
C ASN A 261 33.84 -16.94 27.63
N GLY A 262 34.14 -16.65 26.34
CA GLY A 262 34.61 -17.65 25.40
C GLY A 262 33.51 -18.47 24.73
N ASN A 263 32.22 -18.17 24.98
CA ASN A 263 31.13 -18.89 24.34
C ASN A 263 30.89 -18.34 22.92
N THR A 264 30.78 -19.25 21.98
CA THR A 264 30.55 -18.91 20.59
C THR A 264 29.05 -19.01 20.23
N HIS A 265 28.52 -17.96 19.63
CA HIS A 265 27.16 -17.90 19.15
C HIS A 265 27.10 -17.30 17.74
N TYR A 266 25.97 -17.49 17.04
CA TYR A 266 25.77 -16.94 15.71
C TYR A 266 24.81 -15.74 15.77
N ARG A 267 25.23 -14.62 15.17
CA ARG A 267 24.44 -13.40 15.04
C ARG A 267 23.98 -13.26 13.59
N LEU A 268 22.66 -13.12 13.41
CA LEU A 268 22.04 -12.85 12.10
C LEU A 268 21.78 -11.35 11.96
N SER A 269 22.20 -10.77 10.84
CA SER A 269 21.91 -9.38 10.47
C SER A 269 21.41 -9.33 9.03
N ILE A 270 20.11 -9.10 8.84
CA ILE A 270 19.47 -9.16 7.52
C ILE A 270 18.47 -8.02 7.30
N THR A 271 18.46 -7.45 6.08
CA THR A 271 17.43 -6.50 5.65
C THR A 271 16.22 -7.23 5.09
N MET A 272 15.10 -7.18 5.82
CA MET A 272 13.85 -7.85 5.48
C MET A 272 13.24 -7.31 4.19
N GLN A 273 12.93 -8.17 3.22
CA GLN A 273 12.39 -7.77 1.92
C GLN A 273 11.04 -7.05 2.00
N LYS A 274 10.15 -7.50 2.88
CA LYS A 274 8.80 -6.96 2.97
C LYS A 274 8.75 -5.58 3.63
N THR A 275 9.59 -5.34 4.62
CA THR A 275 9.55 -4.14 5.47
C THR A 275 10.70 -3.17 5.21
N GLN A 276 11.73 -3.60 4.47
CA GLN A 276 12.97 -2.85 4.22
C GLN A 276 13.69 -2.42 5.52
N LYS A 277 13.44 -3.17 6.61
CA LYS A 277 14.08 -2.94 7.90
C LYS A 277 15.17 -3.97 8.11
N THR A 278 16.34 -3.53 8.52
CA THR A 278 17.39 -4.41 8.99
C THR A 278 17.04 -4.87 10.41
N ILE A 279 17.17 -6.17 10.63
CA ILE A 279 17.03 -6.81 11.95
C ILE A 279 18.32 -7.53 12.28
N THR A 280 18.73 -7.43 13.52
CA THR A 280 19.92 -8.11 14.04
C THR A 280 19.55 -8.81 15.35
N TYR A 281 19.83 -10.10 15.44
CA TYR A 281 19.62 -10.89 16.66
C TYR A 281 20.46 -12.15 16.67
N GLN A 282 20.65 -12.73 17.85
CA GLN A 282 21.33 -14.00 18.04
C GLN A 282 20.44 -15.17 17.58
N LEU A 283 21.01 -16.09 16.82
CA LEU A 283 20.35 -17.34 16.46
C LEU A 283 20.34 -18.29 17.66
N SER A 284 19.21 -18.97 17.85
CA SER A 284 19.14 -20.07 18.81
C SER A 284 19.97 -21.26 18.34
N ASN A 285 20.46 -22.08 19.28
CA ASN A 285 21.19 -23.30 18.96
C ASN A 285 20.36 -24.24 18.07
N GLU A 286 19.05 -24.27 18.27
CA GLU A 286 18.13 -25.03 17.41
C GLU A 286 18.11 -24.50 15.98
N ALA A 287 18.11 -23.19 15.77
CA ALA A 287 18.20 -22.62 14.42
C ALA A 287 19.53 -22.98 13.74
N VAL A 288 20.64 -22.92 14.49
CA VAL A 288 21.99 -23.22 13.99
C VAL A 288 22.11 -24.67 13.48
N LYS A 289 21.48 -25.64 14.14
CA LYS A 289 21.46 -27.07 13.70
C LYS A 289 20.93 -27.26 12.28
N TRP A 290 20.06 -26.35 11.82
CA TRP A 290 19.45 -26.41 10.49
C TRP A 290 20.19 -25.63 9.42
N LEU A 291 21.29 -24.95 9.77
CA LEU A 291 22.19 -24.39 8.78
C LEU A 291 22.89 -25.54 8.04
N PRO A 292 23.00 -25.45 6.70
CA PRO A 292 23.86 -26.38 5.97
C PRO A 292 25.34 -26.12 6.29
N GLU A 293 26.22 -27.01 5.93
CA GLU A 293 27.65 -26.76 5.97
C GLU A 293 28.00 -25.57 5.06
N ARG A 294 28.87 -24.69 5.56
CA ARG A 294 29.34 -23.53 4.80
C ARG A 294 30.27 -24.02 3.70
N GLY A 295 29.78 -23.99 2.46
CA GLY A 295 30.58 -24.21 1.27
C GLY A 295 30.93 -22.91 0.55
N GLU A 296 31.39 -22.99 -0.67
CA GLU A 296 31.77 -21.85 -1.53
C GLU A 296 30.56 -20.99 -2.00
N ARG A 297 29.33 -21.42 -1.73
CA ARG A 297 28.12 -20.73 -2.19
C ARG A 297 27.84 -19.49 -1.36
N GLU A 298 27.51 -18.40 -2.04
CA GLU A 298 27.12 -17.13 -1.43
C GLU A 298 25.85 -17.27 -0.56
N PHE A 299 24.84 -18.01 -1.06
CA PHE A 299 23.54 -18.17 -0.40
C PHE A 299 23.51 -19.41 0.49
N VAL A 300 23.03 -19.24 1.73
CA VAL A 300 22.98 -20.30 2.77
C VAL A 300 22.19 -21.53 2.27
N PHE A 301 21.01 -21.33 1.73
CA PHE A 301 20.16 -22.44 1.24
C PHE A 301 20.21 -22.62 -0.28
N GLY A 302 21.11 -21.93 -0.99
CA GLY A 302 21.26 -22.02 -2.43
C GLY A 302 19.97 -21.68 -3.19
N HIS A 303 19.76 -22.31 -4.34
CA HIS A 303 18.56 -22.10 -5.15
C HIS A 303 17.38 -22.95 -4.69
N LEU A 304 16.54 -22.40 -3.82
CA LEU A 304 15.25 -23.03 -3.51
C LEU A 304 14.34 -23.02 -4.77
N THR A 305 13.70 -24.14 -5.04
CA THR A 305 12.81 -24.35 -6.20
C THR A 305 11.71 -23.27 -6.32
N LYS A 306 11.06 -23.15 -7.50
CA LYS A 306 9.92 -22.23 -7.70
C LYS A 306 8.85 -22.44 -6.62
N LYS A 307 8.12 -21.38 -6.28
CA LYS A 307 7.16 -21.35 -5.17
C LYS A 307 6.12 -22.49 -5.22
N SER A 308 5.63 -22.84 -6.41
CA SER A 308 4.64 -23.92 -6.59
C SER A 308 5.20 -25.28 -6.18
N LYS A 309 6.41 -25.63 -6.65
CA LYS A 309 7.09 -26.88 -6.31
C LYS A 309 7.48 -26.92 -4.83
N LEU A 310 7.97 -25.80 -4.29
CA LEU A 310 8.28 -25.67 -2.86
C LEU A 310 7.06 -25.96 -1.97
N CYS A 311 5.91 -25.37 -2.30
CA CYS A 311 4.67 -25.61 -1.55
C CYS A 311 4.18 -27.05 -1.65
N MET A 312 4.40 -27.71 -2.78
CA MET A 312 4.05 -29.11 -2.97
C MET A 312 4.92 -30.02 -2.09
N VAL A 313 6.25 -29.87 -2.15
CA VAL A 313 7.19 -30.65 -1.35
C VAL A 313 6.91 -30.49 0.15
N VAL A 314 6.72 -29.27 0.64
CA VAL A 314 6.43 -29.02 2.07
C VAL A 314 5.11 -29.65 2.50
N ARG A 315 4.09 -29.57 1.66
CA ARG A 315 2.77 -30.18 1.95
C ARG A 315 2.84 -31.69 2.00
N ASP A 316 3.53 -32.31 1.04
CA ASP A 316 3.60 -33.76 0.95
C ASP A 316 4.47 -34.31 2.09
N TRP A 317 5.58 -33.65 2.42
CA TRP A 317 6.38 -33.93 3.61
C TRP A 317 5.58 -33.81 4.91
N ALA A 318 4.78 -32.76 5.09
CA ALA A 318 3.93 -32.60 6.27
C ALA A 318 2.88 -33.73 6.39
N LYS A 319 2.32 -34.18 5.26
CA LYS A 319 1.42 -35.34 5.23
C LYS A 319 2.12 -36.63 5.67
N SER A 320 3.34 -36.86 5.16
CA SER A 320 4.16 -38.03 5.57
C SER A 320 4.49 -38.01 7.06
N ALA A 321 4.62 -36.80 7.65
CA ALA A 321 4.78 -36.59 9.09
C ALA A 321 3.45 -36.75 9.89
N GLY A 322 2.34 -37.09 9.25
CA GLY A 322 1.02 -37.26 9.90
C GLY A 322 0.34 -35.94 10.26
N ILE A 323 0.77 -34.80 9.69
CA ILE A 323 0.21 -33.47 9.99
C ILE A 323 -1.07 -33.28 9.16
N LYS A 324 -2.21 -33.13 9.82
CA LYS A 324 -3.53 -32.92 9.17
C LYS A 324 -3.75 -31.49 8.66
N LYS A 325 -2.97 -30.52 9.16
CA LYS A 325 -3.06 -29.11 8.75
C LYS A 325 -2.56 -28.89 7.32
N TYR A 326 -3.11 -27.89 6.62
CA TYR A 326 -2.58 -27.48 5.32
C TYR A 326 -1.30 -26.69 5.51
N VAL A 327 -0.15 -27.36 5.42
CA VAL A 327 1.16 -26.76 5.64
C VAL A 327 1.71 -26.14 4.36
N THR A 328 2.14 -24.90 4.45
CA THR A 328 2.87 -24.18 3.40
C THR A 328 4.15 -23.62 3.99
N PHE A 329 5.15 -23.29 3.17
CA PHE A 329 6.39 -22.72 3.68
C PHE A 329 6.17 -21.44 4.50
N HIS A 330 5.13 -20.67 4.17
CA HIS A 330 4.83 -19.45 4.92
C HIS A 330 4.43 -19.71 6.38
N LEU A 331 3.92 -20.90 6.66
CA LEU A 331 3.53 -21.31 8.00
C LEU A 331 4.72 -21.37 8.96
N SER A 332 5.92 -21.73 8.47
CA SER A 332 7.14 -21.81 9.29
C SER A 332 7.44 -20.51 10.03
N SER A 333 7.35 -19.36 9.35
CA SER A 333 7.62 -18.06 9.96
C SER A 333 6.54 -17.59 10.97
N HIS A 334 5.36 -18.22 10.96
CA HIS A 334 4.30 -17.99 11.95
C HIS A 334 4.35 -18.96 13.13
N SER A 335 5.04 -20.08 12.96
CA SER A 335 5.24 -21.10 13.99
C SER A 335 6.53 -20.86 14.79
N LYS A 336 7.02 -19.59 14.80
CA LYS A 336 8.24 -19.21 15.49
C LYS A 336 8.20 -19.66 16.96
N ILE A 337 9.12 -20.52 17.32
CA ILE A 337 9.33 -20.99 18.68
C ILE A 337 10.32 -20.03 19.34
N PHE A 338 9.87 -19.30 20.35
CA PHE A 338 10.76 -18.57 21.23
C PHE A 338 11.21 -19.54 22.34
N TYR A 339 12.48 -19.72 22.46
CA TYR A 339 13.13 -20.31 23.65
C TYR A 339 13.75 -19.16 24.45
#